data_0b14cf17df28f373c879e8bb35382104
#
_entry.id   0b14cf17df28f373c879e8bb35382104
#
_cell.length_a   1.000
_cell.length_b   1.000
_cell.length_c   1.000
_cell.angle_alpha   90.00
_cell.angle_beta   90.00
_cell.angle_gamma   90.00
#
_symmetry.space_group_name_H-M   'P 1'
#
loop_
_entity.id
_entity.type
_entity.pdbx_description
1 polymer ?
#
loop_
_entity_poly.entity_id
_entity_poly.type
_entity_poly.pdbx_seq_one_letter_code
_entity_poly.pdbx_strand_id
1 'polypeptide(L)'
;MKRVSVIVVAAGEGKRFGGAKPHALLKGKPILEWSLDAFEAHEDVAEVILVLRDDSRKKVYSERYTKIVSVVKGGEKRQDSVLSGFRQIDPAKAGKVLVHDGVRPLVSSELIGRIIEAVQEKGAVVPAVPLKDTVKRVDGQEVKQTLDREKLFCVQTPQGFFYSVLKAAFDQAGEENFYGTDEAALVERTGKKVYVVQGDPKNIKITTHEDVKIAEAFIED
;
A
#
# COMPACT_ATOMS: atom_id res chain seq x y z
N MET A 1 17.61 17.30 -1.97
CA MET A 1 17.33 15.98 -1.38
C MET A 1 16.54 15.13 -2.37
N LYS A 2 16.78 13.83 -2.42
CA LYS A 2 15.95 12.92 -3.23
C LYS A 2 14.55 12.80 -2.60
N ARG A 3 13.50 12.87 -3.43
CA ARG A 3 12.10 12.98 -3.01
C ARG A 3 11.53 11.66 -2.52
N VAL A 4 10.52 11.75 -1.66
CA VAL A 4 9.63 10.63 -1.32
C VAL A 4 8.40 10.71 -2.23
N SER A 5 8.24 9.71 -3.09
CA SER A 5 7.08 9.54 -3.97
C SER A 5 6.15 8.48 -3.42
N VAL A 6 4.85 8.73 -3.39
CA VAL A 6 3.86 7.77 -2.90
C VAL A 6 2.98 7.31 -4.06
N ILE A 7 2.82 6.00 -4.22
CA ILE A 7 1.85 5.40 -5.14
C ILE A 7 0.65 4.93 -4.32
N VAL A 8 -0.50 5.59 -4.48
CA VAL A 8 -1.75 5.19 -3.83
C VAL A 8 -2.58 4.37 -4.81
N VAL A 9 -2.80 3.09 -4.51
CA VAL A 9 -3.50 2.16 -5.41
C VAL A 9 -4.96 2.02 -5.01
N ALA A 10 -5.85 2.45 -5.89
CA ALA A 10 -7.30 2.42 -5.72
C ALA A 10 -8.05 1.83 -6.95
N ALA A 11 -7.35 1.01 -7.75
CA ALA A 11 -7.87 0.45 -9.01
C ALA A 11 -8.60 -0.90 -8.85
N GLY A 12 -8.68 -1.47 -7.65
CA GLY A 12 -9.29 -2.77 -7.41
C GLY A 12 -10.81 -2.80 -7.62
N GLU A 13 -11.34 -3.91 -8.13
CA GLU A 13 -12.78 -4.08 -8.43
C GLU A 13 -13.69 -4.08 -7.19
N GLY A 14 -13.15 -4.34 -6.01
CA GLY A 14 -13.95 -4.39 -4.79
C GLY A 14 -14.96 -5.54 -4.71
N LYS A 15 -14.73 -6.68 -5.43
CA LYS A 15 -15.67 -7.83 -5.50
C LYS A 15 -16.25 -8.25 -4.13
N ARG A 16 -15.41 -8.34 -3.10
CA ARG A 16 -15.83 -8.72 -1.73
C ARG A 16 -16.64 -7.62 -1.03
N PHE A 17 -16.53 -6.39 -1.48
CA PHE A 17 -17.25 -5.25 -0.95
C PHE A 17 -18.57 -4.98 -1.68
N GLY A 18 -18.76 -5.57 -2.86
CA GLY A 18 -19.96 -5.39 -3.69
C GLY A 18 -19.95 -4.13 -4.56
N GLY A 19 -18.77 -3.49 -4.79
CA GLY A 19 -18.72 -2.30 -5.65
C GLY A 19 -17.47 -1.44 -5.50
N ALA A 20 -17.60 -0.15 -5.87
CA ALA A 20 -16.52 0.83 -5.91
C ALA A 20 -16.05 1.25 -4.50
N LYS A 21 -15.47 0.31 -3.77
CA LYS A 21 -14.98 0.43 -2.39
C LYS A 21 -14.17 1.69 -2.08
N PRO A 22 -13.23 2.17 -2.92
CA PRO A 22 -12.47 3.38 -2.61
C PRO A 22 -13.35 4.63 -2.44
N HIS A 23 -14.54 4.61 -3.00
CA HIS A 23 -15.49 5.71 -2.99
C HIS A 23 -16.64 5.51 -1.99
N ALA A 24 -16.72 4.37 -1.30
CA ALA A 24 -17.65 4.16 -0.21
C ALA A 24 -17.34 5.15 0.93
N LEU A 25 -18.36 5.55 1.67
CA LEU A 25 -18.22 6.54 2.73
C LEU A 25 -17.77 5.88 4.04
N LEU A 26 -16.84 6.54 4.70
CA LEU A 26 -16.40 6.32 6.07
C LEU A 26 -16.58 7.64 6.83
N LYS A 27 -17.48 7.69 7.79
CA LYS A 27 -17.83 8.95 8.48
C LYS A 27 -18.15 10.11 7.51
N GLY A 28 -18.93 9.84 6.45
CA GLY A 28 -19.34 10.82 5.46
C GLY A 28 -18.30 11.24 4.42
N LYS A 29 -17.07 10.71 4.47
CA LYS A 29 -15.97 10.99 3.54
C LYS A 29 -15.55 9.72 2.79
N PRO A 30 -15.26 9.76 1.48
CA PRO A 30 -14.77 8.60 0.74
C PRO A 30 -13.54 7.96 1.40
N ILE A 31 -13.51 6.62 1.47
CA ILE A 31 -12.41 5.85 2.08
C ILE A 31 -11.05 6.27 1.52
N LEU A 32 -10.95 6.43 0.20
CA LEU A 32 -9.71 6.85 -0.45
C LEU A 32 -9.20 8.21 0.02
N GLU A 33 -10.11 9.15 0.29
CA GLU A 33 -9.75 10.51 0.67
C GLU A 33 -9.09 10.59 2.05
N TRP A 34 -9.41 9.67 2.96
CA TRP A 34 -8.70 9.54 4.23
C TRP A 34 -7.22 9.22 4.02
N SER A 35 -6.92 8.27 3.12
CA SER A 35 -5.53 7.93 2.79
C SER A 35 -4.82 9.10 2.09
N LEU A 36 -5.51 9.78 1.15
CA LEU A 36 -4.93 10.92 0.43
C LEU A 36 -4.62 12.09 1.36
N ASP A 37 -5.53 12.41 2.30
CA ASP A 37 -5.32 13.49 3.28
C ASP A 37 -4.07 13.22 4.15
N ALA A 38 -3.84 11.97 4.57
CA ALA A 38 -2.66 11.61 5.35
C ALA A 38 -1.35 11.87 4.59
N PHE A 39 -1.27 11.54 3.30
CA PHE A 39 -0.09 11.81 2.49
C PHE A 39 0.03 13.27 2.07
N GLU A 40 -1.09 13.96 1.80
CA GLU A 40 -1.09 15.40 1.52
C GLU A 40 -0.54 16.20 2.70
N ALA A 41 -0.90 15.83 3.93
CA ALA A 41 -0.46 16.54 5.14
C ALA A 41 0.98 16.23 5.55
N HIS A 42 1.56 15.08 5.14
CA HIS A 42 2.89 14.65 5.62
C HIS A 42 4.02 15.44 4.96
N GLU A 43 4.86 16.12 5.76
CA GLU A 43 5.90 17.03 5.27
C GLU A 43 6.96 16.39 4.36
N ASP A 44 7.39 15.15 4.66
CA ASP A 44 8.39 14.44 3.87
C ASP A 44 7.86 13.89 2.54
N VAL A 45 6.54 13.81 2.36
CA VAL A 45 5.93 13.37 1.09
C VAL A 45 5.97 14.51 0.09
N ALA A 46 6.73 14.33 -0.98
CA ALA A 46 6.89 15.33 -2.02
C ALA A 46 5.84 15.25 -3.13
N GLU A 47 5.40 14.04 -3.45
CA GLU A 47 4.44 13.80 -4.54
C GLU A 47 3.64 12.51 -4.31
N VAL A 48 2.43 12.50 -4.86
CA VAL A 48 1.52 11.36 -4.86
C VAL A 48 1.16 11.01 -6.31
N ILE A 49 1.27 9.75 -6.66
CA ILE A 49 0.76 9.17 -7.88
C ILE A 49 -0.48 8.35 -7.52
N LEU A 50 -1.63 8.77 -8.01
CA LEU A 50 -2.89 8.09 -7.74
C LEU A 50 -3.21 7.12 -8.87
N VAL A 51 -3.47 5.85 -8.52
CA VAL A 51 -3.84 4.82 -9.49
C VAL A 51 -5.30 4.45 -9.30
N LEU A 52 -6.14 4.81 -10.28
CA LEU A 52 -7.58 4.57 -10.28
C LEU A 52 -7.97 3.48 -11.28
N ARG A 53 -9.16 2.95 -11.14
CA ARG A 53 -9.74 1.99 -12.09
C ARG A 53 -10.05 2.65 -13.43
N ASP A 54 -10.53 3.89 -13.38
CA ASP A 54 -10.95 4.69 -14.54
C ASP A 54 -10.69 6.18 -14.31
N ASP A 55 -10.85 6.97 -15.34
CA ASP A 55 -10.55 8.40 -15.33
C ASP A 55 -11.70 9.28 -14.79
N SER A 56 -12.83 8.70 -14.39
CA SER A 56 -14.07 9.44 -14.04
C SER A 56 -13.88 10.47 -12.93
N ARG A 57 -12.94 10.22 -12.01
CA ARG A 57 -12.62 11.10 -10.86
C ARG A 57 -11.25 11.75 -10.93
N LYS A 58 -10.53 11.59 -12.04
CA LYS A 58 -9.18 12.13 -12.21
C LYS A 58 -9.13 13.62 -11.92
N LYS A 59 -10.00 14.41 -12.53
CA LYS A 59 -10.06 15.87 -12.37
C LYS A 59 -10.33 16.26 -10.91
N VAL A 60 -11.28 15.62 -10.26
CA VAL A 60 -11.66 15.91 -8.87
C VAL A 60 -10.47 15.77 -7.92
N TYR A 61 -9.69 14.69 -8.05
CA TYR A 61 -8.55 14.47 -7.16
C TYR A 61 -7.37 15.38 -7.49
N SER A 62 -7.08 15.62 -8.78
CA SER A 62 -5.98 16.52 -9.18
C SER A 62 -6.23 17.99 -8.85
N GLU A 63 -7.48 18.43 -8.75
CA GLU A 63 -7.82 19.79 -8.32
C GLU A 63 -7.83 19.95 -6.80
N ARG A 64 -8.14 18.87 -6.06
CA ARG A 64 -8.27 18.91 -4.61
C ARG A 64 -6.94 18.75 -3.87
N TYR A 65 -6.01 17.93 -4.40
CA TYR A 65 -4.76 17.57 -3.73
C TYR A 65 -3.55 18.11 -4.48
N THR A 66 -2.76 18.95 -3.80
CA THR A 66 -1.62 19.66 -4.43
C THR A 66 -0.44 18.74 -4.70
N LYS A 67 -0.29 17.67 -3.91
CA LYS A 67 0.78 16.68 -4.09
C LYS A 67 0.45 15.62 -5.14
N ILE A 68 -0.79 15.53 -5.63
CA ILE A 68 -1.10 14.61 -6.72
C ILE A 68 -0.56 15.15 -8.04
N VAL A 69 0.59 14.62 -8.44
CA VAL A 69 1.27 15.02 -9.69
C VAL A 69 0.82 14.20 -10.90
N SER A 70 0.26 13.02 -10.69
CA SER A 70 -0.27 12.16 -11.76
C SER A 70 -1.42 11.29 -11.27
N VAL A 71 -2.43 11.12 -12.11
CA VAL A 71 -3.51 10.15 -11.93
C VAL A 71 -3.53 9.24 -13.15
N VAL A 72 -3.34 7.94 -12.93
CA VAL A 72 -3.24 6.94 -13.99
C VAL A 72 -4.22 5.81 -13.79
N LYS A 73 -4.55 5.14 -14.90
CA LYS A 73 -5.38 3.94 -14.88
C LYS A 73 -4.57 2.74 -14.39
N GLY A 74 -5.15 1.93 -13.51
CA GLY A 74 -4.60 0.66 -13.08
C GLY A 74 -4.64 -0.41 -14.17
N GLY A 75 -3.82 -1.44 -13.98
CA GLY A 75 -3.78 -2.61 -14.84
C GLY A 75 -4.75 -3.71 -14.38
N GLU A 76 -4.61 -4.89 -14.98
CA GLU A 76 -5.46 -6.05 -14.70
C GLU A 76 -5.25 -6.57 -13.28
N LYS A 77 -4.01 -6.68 -12.85
CA LYS A 77 -3.62 -7.13 -11.50
C LYS A 77 -3.14 -5.94 -10.65
N ARG A 78 -3.05 -6.17 -9.33
CA ARG A 78 -2.55 -5.14 -8.40
C ARG A 78 -1.12 -4.72 -8.75
N GLN A 79 -0.24 -5.65 -9.08
CA GLN A 79 1.14 -5.39 -9.50
C GLN A 79 1.19 -4.49 -10.74
N ASP A 80 0.37 -4.75 -11.76
CA ASP A 80 0.30 -3.93 -12.98
C ASP A 80 -0.16 -2.51 -12.66
N SER A 81 -1.09 -2.38 -11.71
CA SER A 81 -1.56 -1.09 -11.23
C SER A 81 -0.45 -0.30 -10.54
N VAL A 82 0.34 -0.95 -9.66
CA VAL A 82 1.50 -0.31 -9.02
C VAL A 82 2.55 0.06 -10.05
N LEU A 83 2.85 -0.82 -11.00
CA LEU A 83 3.81 -0.55 -12.08
C LEU A 83 3.38 0.64 -12.95
N SER A 84 2.07 0.77 -13.25
CA SER A 84 1.53 1.94 -13.96
C SER A 84 1.80 3.25 -13.22
N GLY A 85 1.64 3.24 -11.90
CA GLY A 85 1.98 4.37 -11.03
C GLY A 85 3.50 4.60 -10.96
N PHE A 86 4.29 3.54 -10.79
CA PHE A 86 5.74 3.61 -10.68
C PHE A 86 6.39 4.26 -11.91
N ARG A 87 5.88 3.99 -13.10
CA ARG A 87 6.34 4.58 -14.37
C ARG A 87 6.13 6.09 -14.48
N GLN A 88 5.34 6.69 -13.60
CA GLN A 88 5.12 8.15 -13.56
C GLN A 88 6.18 8.88 -12.70
N ILE A 89 6.94 8.16 -11.91
CA ILE A 89 7.96 8.74 -11.05
C ILE A 89 9.18 9.11 -11.90
N ASP A 90 9.64 10.38 -11.78
CA ASP A 90 10.85 10.85 -12.45
C ASP A 90 12.10 10.22 -11.80
N PRO A 91 12.84 9.34 -12.50
CA PRO A 91 14.01 8.66 -11.94
C PRO A 91 15.10 9.60 -11.43
N ALA A 92 15.22 10.80 -12.04
CA ALA A 92 16.24 11.77 -11.67
C ALA A 92 15.99 12.39 -10.28
N LYS A 93 14.71 12.47 -9.87
CA LYS A 93 14.27 13.08 -8.61
C LYS A 93 13.94 12.03 -7.54
N ALA A 94 13.66 10.81 -7.95
CA ALA A 94 13.21 9.75 -7.06
C ALA A 94 14.30 9.30 -6.06
N GLY A 95 13.91 9.15 -4.82
CA GLY A 95 14.74 8.60 -3.76
C GLY A 95 14.09 7.40 -3.11
N LYS A 96 12.98 7.62 -2.47
CA LYS A 96 12.17 6.61 -1.78
C LYS A 96 10.81 6.53 -2.45
N VAL A 97 10.27 5.33 -2.55
CA VAL A 97 8.93 5.07 -3.07
C VAL A 97 8.14 4.35 -2.00
N LEU A 98 6.99 4.88 -1.67
CA LEU A 98 6.01 4.23 -0.81
C LEU A 98 4.86 3.71 -1.68
N VAL A 99 4.43 2.47 -1.45
CA VAL A 99 3.26 1.88 -2.12
C VAL A 99 2.18 1.64 -1.09
N HIS A 100 1.03 2.27 -1.28
CA HIS A 100 -0.07 2.23 -0.32
C HIS A 100 -1.39 1.77 -0.95
N ASP A 101 -2.09 0.90 -0.23
CA ASP A 101 -3.46 0.51 -0.60
C ASP A 101 -4.42 1.65 -0.21
N GLY A 102 -5.04 2.32 -1.17
CA GLY A 102 -5.97 3.44 -0.92
C GLY A 102 -7.25 3.08 -0.16
N VAL A 103 -7.37 1.84 0.30
CA VAL A 103 -8.43 1.33 1.17
C VAL A 103 -7.93 1.01 2.58
N ARG A 104 -6.80 1.61 2.99
CA ARG A 104 -6.33 1.67 4.38
C ARG A 104 -6.42 3.12 4.88
N PRO A 105 -7.63 3.57 5.22
CA PRO A 105 -7.89 4.99 5.50
C PRO A 105 -7.20 5.54 6.74
N LEU A 106 -6.78 4.66 7.65
CA LEU A 106 -6.28 5.03 8.98
C LEU A 106 -4.75 4.97 9.08
N VAL A 107 -4.05 5.17 7.94
CA VAL A 107 -2.60 5.31 7.95
C VAL A 107 -2.22 6.59 8.70
N SER A 108 -1.43 6.47 9.76
CA SER A 108 -1.03 7.64 10.57
C SER A 108 0.25 8.29 10.04
N SER A 109 0.43 9.59 10.36
CA SER A 109 1.64 10.34 10.04
C SER A 109 2.88 9.68 10.66
N GLU A 110 2.78 9.17 11.89
CA GLU A 110 3.86 8.48 12.59
C GLU A 110 4.27 7.19 11.87
N LEU A 111 3.30 6.44 11.32
CA LEU A 111 3.62 5.24 10.55
C LEU A 111 4.31 5.60 9.22
N ILE A 112 3.84 6.64 8.52
CA ILE A 112 4.46 7.12 7.29
C ILE A 112 5.91 7.54 7.56
N GLY A 113 6.15 8.37 8.58
CA GLY A 113 7.48 8.82 8.99
C GLY A 113 8.41 7.66 9.32
N ARG A 114 7.95 6.71 10.14
CA ARG A 114 8.71 5.49 10.50
C ARG A 114 9.15 4.68 9.28
N ILE A 115 8.28 4.54 8.27
CA ILE A 115 8.62 3.85 7.02
C ILE A 115 9.69 4.64 6.26
N ILE A 116 9.53 5.96 6.13
CA ILE A 116 10.48 6.82 5.41
C ILE A 116 11.88 6.74 6.03
N GLU A 117 11.97 6.80 7.36
CA GLU A 117 13.23 6.66 8.11
C GLU A 117 13.85 5.27 7.92
N ALA A 118 13.05 4.20 8.10
CA ALA A 118 13.54 2.84 7.98
C ALA A 118 14.01 2.51 6.54
N VAL A 119 13.39 3.07 5.51
CA VAL A 119 13.89 2.94 4.11
C VAL A 119 15.28 3.52 3.98
N GLN A 120 15.57 4.65 4.65
CA GLN A 120 16.90 5.28 4.60
C GLN A 120 18.00 4.35 5.11
N GLU A 121 17.70 3.52 6.09
CA GLU A 121 18.67 2.61 6.71
C GLU A 121 18.72 1.23 6.02
N LYS A 122 17.55 0.70 5.64
CA LYS A 122 17.39 -0.70 5.23
C LYS A 122 17.16 -0.90 3.73
N GLY A 123 16.71 0.13 3.03
CA GLY A 123 16.47 0.10 1.58
C GLY A 123 15.14 -0.50 1.14
N ALA A 124 14.60 -1.47 1.87
CA ALA A 124 13.30 -2.11 1.63
C ALA A 124 12.65 -2.51 2.96
N VAL A 125 11.46 -1.99 3.24
CA VAL A 125 10.75 -2.20 4.50
C VAL A 125 9.24 -2.37 4.30
N VAL A 126 8.63 -3.14 5.19
CA VAL A 126 7.19 -3.31 5.27
C VAL A 126 6.71 -3.11 6.72
N PRO A 127 5.62 -2.36 6.96
CA PRO A 127 5.00 -2.35 8.26
C PRO A 127 4.24 -3.65 8.47
N ALA A 128 4.36 -4.22 9.66
CA ALA A 128 3.61 -5.43 9.97
C ALA A 128 3.21 -5.49 11.45
N VAL A 129 2.13 -6.20 11.73
CA VAL A 129 1.65 -6.49 13.07
C VAL A 129 1.71 -7.99 13.33
N PRO A 130 2.07 -8.43 14.55
CA PRO A 130 2.13 -9.85 14.88
C PRO A 130 0.74 -10.48 14.81
N LEU A 131 0.67 -11.74 14.42
CA LEU A 131 -0.57 -12.52 14.46
C LEU A 131 -0.97 -12.82 15.91
N LYS A 132 -2.26 -12.62 16.21
CA LYS A 132 -2.82 -12.90 17.54
C LYS A 132 -3.39 -14.33 17.63
N ASP A 133 -4.00 -14.78 16.54
CA ASP A 133 -4.69 -16.08 16.50
C ASP A 133 -3.75 -17.23 16.17
N THR A 134 -4.18 -18.46 16.52
CA THR A 134 -3.48 -19.67 16.09
C THR A 134 -3.67 -19.89 14.58
N VAL A 135 -2.57 -20.06 13.85
CA VAL A 135 -2.58 -20.25 12.40
C VAL A 135 -2.36 -21.71 12.05
N LYS A 136 -3.21 -22.23 11.18
CA LYS A 136 -3.14 -23.58 10.64
C LYS A 136 -2.85 -23.55 9.15
N ARG A 137 -1.93 -24.40 8.70
CA ARG A 137 -1.86 -24.77 7.29
C ARG A 137 -2.84 -25.91 7.04
N VAL A 138 -3.72 -25.71 6.07
CA VAL A 138 -4.77 -26.68 5.72
C VAL A 138 -4.64 -27.11 4.28
N ASP A 139 -5.12 -28.33 3.98
CA ASP A 139 -5.31 -28.86 2.63
C ASP A 139 -6.76 -29.34 2.54
N GLY A 140 -7.57 -28.70 1.71
CA GLY A 140 -9.02 -28.83 1.77
C GLY A 140 -9.56 -28.48 3.15
N GLN A 141 -10.13 -29.45 3.86
CA GLN A 141 -10.64 -29.31 5.23
C GLN A 141 -9.71 -29.93 6.29
N GLU A 142 -8.61 -30.55 5.86
CA GLU A 142 -7.69 -31.23 6.76
C GLU A 142 -6.60 -30.27 7.27
N VAL A 143 -6.43 -30.22 8.60
CA VAL A 143 -5.33 -29.47 9.21
C VAL A 143 -4.02 -30.25 9.04
N LYS A 144 -3.06 -29.69 8.31
CA LYS A 144 -1.75 -30.31 8.08
C LYS A 144 -0.71 -29.89 9.12
N GLN A 145 -0.78 -28.65 9.62
CA GLN A 145 0.23 -28.12 10.52
C GLN A 145 -0.29 -26.91 11.32
N THR A 146 0.12 -26.80 12.57
CA THR A 146 0.05 -25.55 13.34
C THR A 146 1.35 -24.78 13.11
N LEU A 147 1.23 -23.53 12.66
CA LEU A 147 2.40 -22.67 12.43
C LEU A 147 2.81 -21.95 13.72
N ASP A 148 4.10 -21.70 13.85
CA ASP A 148 4.65 -20.89 14.93
C ASP A 148 4.30 -19.41 14.71
N ARG A 149 3.25 -18.95 15.39
CA ARG A 149 2.73 -17.57 15.20
C ARG A 149 3.70 -16.48 15.62
N GLU A 150 4.70 -16.78 16.48
CA GLU A 150 5.69 -15.78 16.91
C GLU A 150 6.57 -15.30 15.76
N LYS A 151 6.66 -16.08 14.69
CA LYS A 151 7.39 -15.76 13.46
C LYS A 151 6.51 -15.26 12.32
N LEU A 152 5.21 -15.09 12.57
CA LEU A 152 4.25 -14.71 11.55
C LEU A 152 3.68 -13.32 11.81
N PHE A 153 3.65 -12.52 10.76
CA PHE A 153 3.17 -11.14 10.80
C PHE A 153 2.16 -10.87 9.69
N CYS A 154 1.17 -10.04 9.98
CA CYS A 154 0.29 -9.47 8.97
C CYS A 154 0.91 -8.20 8.40
N VAL A 155 1.34 -8.26 7.14
CA VAL A 155 1.95 -7.13 6.45
C VAL A 155 0.89 -6.10 6.09
N GLN A 156 1.26 -4.83 6.27
CA GLN A 156 0.43 -3.68 5.94
C GLN A 156 1.08 -2.83 4.84
N THR A 157 0.47 -1.69 4.53
CA THR A 157 1.03 -0.63 3.70
C THR A 157 0.94 0.72 4.44
N PRO A 158 1.81 1.71 4.13
CA PRO A 158 2.70 1.80 2.97
C PRO A 158 3.92 0.88 3.08
N GLN A 159 4.23 0.15 2.01
CA GLN A 159 5.51 -0.54 1.86
C GLN A 159 6.52 0.45 1.28
N GLY A 160 7.72 0.49 1.84
CA GLY A 160 8.73 1.48 1.49
C GLY A 160 9.98 0.88 0.85
N PHE A 161 10.50 1.53 -0.19
CA PHE A 161 11.65 1.06 -0.94
C PHE A 161 12.51 2.23 -1.43
N PHE A 162 13.82 2.02 -1.59
CA PHE A 162 14.56 2.87 -2.51
C PHE A 162 14.04 2.66 -3.94
N TYR A 163 13.95 3.74 -4.71
CA TYR A 163 13.50 3.68 -6.11
C TYR A 163 14.27 2.62 -6.92
N SER A 164 15.61 2.59 -6.79
CA SER A 164 16.45 1.63 -7.51
C SER A 164 16.20 0.17 -7.13
N VAL A 165 15.84 -0.08 -5.86
CA VAL A 165 15.50 -1.43 -5.37
C VAL A 165 14.19 -1.89 -5.98
N LEU A 166 13.16 -1.06 -5.92
CA LEU A 166 11.84 -1.38 -6.47
C LEU A 166 11.88 -1.48 -8.01
N LYS A 167 12.68 -0.62 -8.68
CA LYS A 167 12.89 -0.72 -10.12
C LYS A 167 13.46 -2.07 -10.53
N ALA A 168 14.56 -2.49 -9.91
CA ALA A 168 15.17 -3.78 -10.21
C ALA A 168 14.21 -4.96 -9.97
N ALA A 169 13.39 -4.87 -8.92
CA ALA A 169 12.39 -5.88 -8.61
C ALA A 169 11.29 -5.96 -9.69
N PHE A 170 10.81 -4.83 -10.21
CA PHE A 170 9.85 -4.82 -11.32
C PHE A 170 10.48 -5.31 -12.63
N ASP A 171 11.73 -4.92 -12.93
CA ASP A 171 12.42 -5.36 -14.14
C ASP A 171 12.55 -6.90 -14.16
N GLN A 172 13.07 -7.49 -13.07
CA GLN A 172 13.20 -8.94 -12.95
C GLN A 172 11.84 -9.67 -12.99
N ALA A 173 10.84 -9.16 -12.28
CA ALA A 173 9.49 -9.74 -12.29
C ALA A 173 8.88 -9.73 -13.70
N GLY A 174 9.17 -8.70 -14.50
CA GLY A 174 8.75 -8.60 -15.91
C GLY A 174 9.45 -9.64 -16.79
N GLU A 175 10.77 -9.80 -16.66
CA GLU A 175 11.55 -10.80 -17.39
C GLU A 175 11.10 -12.23 -17.08
N GLU A 176 10.77 -12.51 -15.81
CA GLU A 176 10.34 -13.82 -15.34
C GLU A 176 8.83 -14.08 -15.50
N ASN A 177 8.03 -13.09 -15.93
CA ASN A 177 6.57 -13.14 -15.91
C ASN A 177 6.01 -13.50 -14.51
N PHE A 178 6.69 -13.01 -13.45
CA PHE A 178 6.35 -13.31 -12.07
C PHE A 178 5.35 -12.28 -11.51
N TYR A 179 4.34 -12.78 -10.81
CA TYR A 179 3.38 -11.95 -10.07
C TYR A 179 3.48 -12.25 -8.57
N GLY A 180 3.90 -11.25 -7.80
CA GLY A 180 3.92 -11.29 -6.35
C GLY A 180 2.57 -10.89 -5.73
N THR A 181 2.40 -11.20 -4.47
CA THR A 181 1.23 -10.76 -3.68
C THR A 181 1.31 -9.27 -3.32
N ASP A 182 2.54 -8.76 -3.19
CA ASP A 182 2.88 -7.37 -2.90
C ASP A 182 4.27 -7.03 -3.48
N GLU A 183 4.73 -5.79 -3.27
CA GLU A 183 6.02 -5.32 -3.80
C GLU A 183 7.21 -5.91 -3.03
N ALA A 184 7.01 -6.24 -1.74
CA ALA A 184 8.03 -6.92 -0.95
C ALA A 184 8.40 -8.29 -1.55
N ALA A 185 7.41 -9.08 -1.99
CA ALA A 185 7.63 -10.36 -2.64
C ALA A 185 8.45 -10.24 -3.94
N LEU A 186 8.33 -9.12 -4.67
CA LEU A 186 9.16 -8.85 -5.84
C LEU A 186 10.60 -8.57 -5.44
N VAL A 187 10.80 -7.78 -4.39
CA VAL A 187 12.14 -7.46 -3.86
C VAL A 187 12.83 -8.71 -3.32
N GLU A 188 12.12 -9.54 -2.55
CA GLU A 188 12.64 -10.82 -2.03
C GLU A 188 13.13 -11.73 -3.16
N ARG A 189 12.39 -11.76 -4.28
CA ARG A 189 12.77 -12.56 -5.45
C ARG A 189 14.09 -12.11 -6.08
N THR A 190 14.51 -10.86 -5.95
CA THR A 190 15.83 -10.38 -6.37
C THR A 190 16.97 -10.82 -5.44
N GLY A 191 16.68 -11.56 -4.38
CA GLY A 191 17.64 -11.93 -3.33
C GLY A 191 17.94 -10.81 -2.34
N LYS A 192 17.30 -9.65 -2.44
CA LYS A 192 17.45 -8.56 -1.49
C LYS A 192 16.59 -8.80 -0.24
N LYS A 193 17.11 -8.35 0.90
CA LYS A 193 16.39 -8.45 2.18
C LYS A 193 15.32 -7.39 2.26
N VAL A 194 14.14 -7.77 2.75
CA VAL A 194 13.06 -6.88 3.18
C VAL A 194 12.99 -6.94 4.71
N TYR A 195 12.85 -5.78 5.35
CA TYR A 195 12.82 -5.69 6.80
C TYR A 195 11.42 -5.30 7.29
N VAL A 196 11.03 -5.90 8.40
CA VAL A 196 9.78 -5.55 9.08
C VAL A 196 10.02 -4.37 10.01
N VAL A 197 9.11 -3.41 9.98
CA VAL A 197 8.98 -2.36 10.98
C VAL A 197 7.64 -2.50 11.69
N GLN A 198 7.53 -1.94 12.89
CA GLN A 198 6.29 -1.99 13.65
C GLN A 198 5.16 -1.30 12.89
N GLY A 199 4.11 -2.06 12.57
CA GLY A 199 2.87 -1.57 12.00
C GLY A 199 1.94 -0.94 13.04
N ASP A 200 0.73 -0.62 12.63
CA ASP A 200 -0.31 -0.07 13.48
C ASP A 200 -1.57 -0.95 13.40
N PRO A 201 -2.06 -1.52 14.51
CA PRO A 201 -3.30 -2.30 14.51
C PRO A 201 -4.53 -1.53 13.99
N LYS A 202 -4.54 -0.19 14.11
CA LYS A 202 -5.62 0.66 13.56
C LYS A 202 -5.53 0.81 12.03
N ASN A 203 -4.36 0.59 11.41
CA ASN A 203 -4.16 0.69 9.96
C ASN A 203 -4.73 -0.53 9.22
N ILE A 204 -6.00 -0.81 9.44
CA ILE A 204 -6.71 -1.93 8.82
C ILE A 204 -6.96 -1.69 7.33
N LYS A 205 -7.06 -2.79 6.57
CA LYS A 205 -7.48 -2.76 5.17
C LYS A 205 -8.99 -3.00 5.09
N ILE A 206 -9.75 -2.02 4.68
CA ILE A 206 -11.17 -2.19 4.43
C ILE A 206 -11.36 -3.16 3.27
N THR A 207 -12.02 -4.28 3.54
CA THR A 207 -12.25 -5.36 2.59
C THR A 207 -13.73 -5.70 2.48
N THR A 208 -14.47 -5.59 3.58
CA THR A 208 -15.91 -5.86 3.71
C THR A 208 -16.61 -4.65 4.34
N HIS A 209 -17.94 -4.69 4.45
CA HIS A 209 -18.73 -3.66 5.13
C HIS A 209 -18.51 -3.67 6.64
N GLU A 210 -18.19 -4.81 7.23
CA GLU A 210 -17.84 -4.92 8.65
C GLU A 210 -16.57 -4.14 8.98
N ASP A 211 -15.57 -4.15 8.06
CA ASP A 211 -14.33 -3.39 8.25
C ASP A 211 -14.59 -1.87 8.29
N VAL A 212 -15.65 -1.37 7.62
CA VAL A 212 -16.04 0.04 7.70
C VAL A 212 -16.46 0.38 9.12
N LYS A 213 -17.31 -0.43 9.76
CA LYS A 213 -17.75 -0.22 11.13
C LYS A 213 -16.59 -0.25 12.13
N ILE A 214 -15.61 -1.15 11.91
CA ILE A 214 -14.39 -1.21 12.72
C ILE A 214 -13.56 0.07 12.53
N ALA A 215 -13.40 0.53 11.29
CA ALA A 215 -12.70 1.77 11.00
C ALA A 215 -13.39 2.99 11.61
N GLU A 216 -14.73 3.04 11.60
CA GLU A 216 -15.52 4.10 12.23
C GLU A 216 -15.27 4.17 13.74
N ALA A 217 -15.22 3.03 14.41
CA ALA A 217 -14.93 2.97 15.85
C ALA A 217 -13.52 3.49 16.16
N PHE A 218 -12.52 3.25 15.31
CA PHE A 218 -11.16 3.79 15.50
C PHE A 218 -11.02 5.30 15.25
N ILE A 219 -11.97 5.91 14.53
CA ILE A 219 -12.01 7.37 14.29
C ILE A 219 -12.67 8.12 15.45
N GLU A 220 -13.50 7.46 16.24
CA GLU A 220 -14.20 8.07 17.39
C GLU A 220 -13.31 8.24 18.62
N ASP A 221 -12.22 7.51 18.68
CA ASP A 221 -11.20 7.58 19.75
C ASP A 221 -10.09 8.61 19.41
#